data_6984e5a89df8dce8f3691ee355cfddd5
#
_entry.id   6984e5a89df8dce8f3691ee355cfddd5
#
_cell.length_a   1.000
_cell.length_b   1.000
_cell.length_c   1.000
_cell.angle_alpha   90.00
_cell.angle_beta   90.00
_cell.angle_gamma   90.00
#
_symmetry.space_group_name_H-M   'P 1'
#
loop_
_entity.id
_entity.type
_entity.pdbx_description
1 polymer ?
#
loop_
_entity_poly.entity_id
_entity_poly.type
_entity_poly.pdbx_seq_one_letter_code
_entity_poly.pdbx_strand_id
1 'polypeptide(L)' 'MCLGRIERLAEVWQDGATRVGRSECGVVLSLAFAPEAEVGSYVVAQAGIAVRVLDPAAAEYAAALREAMGA' A
#
# COMPACT_ATOMS: atom_id res chain seq x y z
N MET A 1 -13.08 14.64 0.32
CA MET A 1 -12.94 13.57 1.32
C MET A 1 -11.84 12.61 0.91
N CYS A 2 -10.84 12.49 1.73
CA CYS A 2 -9.72 11.65 1.41
C CYS A 2 -9.93 10.26 2.00
N LEU A 3 -10.30 9.32 1.15
CA LEU A 3 -10.40 7.93 1.55
C LEU A 3 -9.08 7.24 1.27
N GLY A 4 -8.76 6.25 2.07
CA GLY A 4 -7.55 5.49 1.83
C GLY A 4 -7.59 4.79 0.48
N ARG A 5 -6.41 4.59 -0.09
CA ARG A 5 -6.26 3.89 -1.36
C ARG A 5 -5.50 2.60 -1.10
N ILE A 6 -5.80 1.59 -1.90
CA ILE A 6 -5.07 0.33 -1.83
C ILE A 6 -3.94 0.39 -2.84
N GLU A 7 -2.71 0.23 -2.37
CA GLU A 7 -1.53 0.27 -3.20
C GLU A 7 -0.75 -1.02 -3.02
N ARG A 8 -0.17 -1.51 -4.11
CA ARG A 8 0.73 -2.65 -4.04
C ARG A 8 2.16 -2.16 -4.10
N LEU A 9 2.98 -2.63 -3.20
CA LEU A 9 4.37 -2.17 -3.11
C LEU A 9 5.23 -2.86 -4.16
N ALA A 10 5.95 -2.06 -4.93
CA ALA A 10 6.89 -2.54 -5.92
C ALA A 10 8.31 -2.52 -5.39
N GLU A 11 8.62 -1.62 -4.47
CA GLU A 11 9.95 -1.50 -3.87
C GLU A 11 9.79 -1.18 -2.39
N VAL A 12 10.74 -1.64 -1.59
CA VAL A 12 10.81 -1.33 -0.17
C VAL A 12 12.27 -1.12 0.17
N TRP A 13 12.56 -0.07 0.92
CA TRP A 13 13.94 0.18 1.35
C TRP A 13 13.93 0.86 2.71
N GLN A 14 15.13 0.99 3.29
CA GLN A 14 15.30 1.63 4.58
C GLN A 14 15.84 3.04 4.33
N ASP A 15 15.19 4.03 4.93
CA ASP A 15 15.62 5.42 4.84
C ASP A 15 15.84 5.92 6.26
N GLY A 16 17.09 5.84 6.72
CA GLY A 16 17.40 6.16 8.10
C GLY A 16 16.73 5.16 9.04
N ALA A 17 15.93 5.65 9.95
CA ALA A 17 15.23 4.81 10.92
C ALA A 17 13.85 4.37 10.41
N THR A 18 13.46 4.79 9.21
CA THR A 18 12.11 4.55 8.69
C THR A 18 12.16 3.64 7.48
N ARG A 19 11.28 2.66 7.43
CA ARG A 19 11.07 1.89 6.21
C ARG A 19 10.17 2.68 5.28
N VAL A 20 10.49 2.61 4.00
CA VAL A 20 9.78 3.35 2.96
C VAL A 20 9.50 2.38 1.82
N GLY A 21 8.36 2.56 1.18
CA GLY A 21 8.02 1.76 0.01
C GLY A 21 7.55 2.63 -1.14
N ARG A 22 7.62 2.08 -2.34
CA ARG A 22 7.07 2.72 -3.52
C ARG A 22 6.06 1.77 -4.14
N SER A 23 4.89 2.30 -4.44
CA SER A 23 3.84 1.50 -5.04
C SER A 23 4.10 1.31 -6.53
N GLU A 24 3.35 0.38 -7.14
CA GLU A 24 3.43 0.15 -8.58
C GLU A 24 3.04 1.37 -9.38
N CYS A 25 2.28 2.27 -8.79
CA CYS A 25 1.91 3.53 -9.43
C CYS A 25 2.94 4.63 -9.22
N GLY A 26 4.03 4.34 -8.51
CA GLY A 26 5.10 5.31 -8.30
C GLY A 26 4.93 6.17 -7.05
N VAL A 27 3.95 5.88 -6.22
CA VAL A 27 3.71 6.66 -5.00
C VAL A 27 4.64 6.18 -3.90
N VAL A 28 5.37 7.10 -3.29
CA VAL A 28 6.26 6.78 -2.18
C VAL A 28 5.48 6.89 -0.88
N LEU A 29 5.58 5.85 -0.06
CA LEU A 29 4.80 5.73 1.17
C LEU A 29 5.73 5.46 2.35
N SER A 30 5.46 6.11 3.48
CA SER A 30 6.12 5.78 4.73
C SER A 30 5.54 4.47 5.25
N LEU A 31 6.39 3.55 5.69
CA LEU A 31 5.96 2.28 6.25
C LEU A 31 6.13 2.25 7.76
N ALA A 32 6.17 3.43 8.39
CA ALA A 32 6.35 3.52 9.84
C ALA A 32 5.24 2.82 10.60
N PHE A 33 4.01 2.85 10.08
CA PHE A 33 2.88 2.18 10.70
C PHE A 33 2.60 0.79 10.14
N ALA A 34 3.39 0.37 9.18
CA ALA A 34 3.24 -0.95 8.55
C ALA A 34 4.63 -1.55 8.33
N PRO A 35 5.39 -1.76 9.40
CA PRO A 35 6.79 -2.20 9.26
C PRO A 35 6.93 -3.61 8.69
N GLU A 36 5.86 -4.39 8.71
CA GLU A 36 5.87 -5.74 8.17
C GLU A 36 5.65 -5.77 6.65
N ALA A 37 5.35 -4.63 6.03
CA ALA A 37 5.10 -4.59 4.60
C ALA A 37 6.37 -4.88 3.81
N GLU A 38 6.21 -5.59 2.68
CA GLU A 38 7.34 -5.94 1.82
C GLU A 38 6.89 -5.82 0.36
N VAL A 39 7.84 -6.06 -0.54
CA VAL A 39 7.53 -6.05 -1.97
C VAL A 39 6.41 -7.04 -2.25
N GLY A 40 5.40 -6.58 -2.95
CA GLY A 40 4.23 -7.39 -3.26
C GLY A 40 3.10 -7.25 -2.24
N SER A 41 3.35 -6.63 -1.09
CA SER A 41 2.30 -6.40 -0.10
C SER A 41 1.31 -5.36 -0.61
N TYR A 42 0.04 -5.58 -0.27
CA TYR A 42 -0.98 -4.56 -0.47
C TYR A 42 -1.15 -3.79 0.82
N VAL A 43 -1.19 -2.48 0.71
CA VAL A 43 -1.33 -1.61 1.88
C VAL A 43 -2.45 -0.61 1.64
N VAL A 44 -3.06 -0.18 2.71
CA VAL A 44 -3.97 0.96 2.66
C VAL A 44 -3.12 2.19 2.85
N ALA A 45 -3.15 3.07 1.86
CA ALA A 45 -2.33 4.28 1.85
C ALA A 45 -3.21 5.50 2.00
N GLN A 46 -2.75 6.46 2.80
CA GLN A 46 -3.46 7.71 3.00
C GLN A 46 -2.44 8.79 3.31
N ALA A 47 -2.48 9.89 2.55
CA ALA A 47 -1.61 11.03 2.77
C ALA A 47 -0.12 10.66 2.75
N GLY A 48 0.28 9.74 1.88
CA GLY A 48 1.68 9.35 1.76
C GLY A 48 2.15 8.37 2.83
N ILE A 49 1.23 7.80 3.57
CA ILE A 49 1.55 6.87 4.66
C ILE A 49 0.79 5.57 4.43
N ALA A 50 1.49 4.44 4.56
CA ALA A 50 0.84 3.14 4.58
C ALA A 50 0.34 2.92 6.00
N VAL A 51 -0.99 2.91 6.18
CA VAL A 51 -1.57 2.83 7.52
C VAL A 51 -1.79 1.41 7.99
N ARG A 52 -1.87 0.44 7.06
CA ARG A 52 -1.96 -0.97 7.44
C ARG A 52 -1.67 -1.85 6.23
N VAL A 53 -1.25 -3.06 6.51
CA VAL A 53 -1.05 -4.08 5.48
C VAL A 53 -2.34 -4.89 5.39
N LEU A 54 -2.78 -5.17 4.17
CA LEU A 54 -3.96 -5.98 3.93
C LEU A 54 -3.59 -7.44 3.79
N ASP A 55 -4.49 -8.30 4.26
CA ASP A 55 -4.39 -9.73 3.98
C ASP A 55 -4.46 -9.92 2.46
N PRO A 56 -3.59 -10.77 1.87
CA PRO A 56 -3.59 -10.94 0.41
C PRO A 56 -4.95 -11.30 -0.17
N ALA A 57 -5.71 -12.14 0.49
CA ALA A 57 -7.03 -12.52 -0.02
C ALA A 57 -7.99 -11.34 0.00
N ALA A 58 -7.97 -10.54 1.06
CA ALA A 58 -8.81 -9.36 1.14
C ALA A 58 -8.40 -8.31 0.12
N ALA A 59 -7.09 -8.18 -0.12
CA ALA A 59 -6.59 -7.22 -1.10
C ALA A 59 -7.01 -7.60 -2.51
N GLU A 60 -6.95 -8.88 -2.85
CA GLU A 60 -7.37 -9.34 -4.16
C GLU A 60 -8.85 -9.10 -4.38
N TYR A 61 -9.65 -9.35 -3.36
CA TYR A 61 -11.08 -9.11 -3.44
C TYR A 61 -11.38 -7.63 -3.67
N ALA A 62 -10.71 -6.76 -2.93
CA ALA A 62 -10.91 -5.32 -3.07
C ALA A 62 -10.49 -4.83 -4.45
N ALA A 63 -9.38 -5.36 -4.97
CA ALA A 63 -8.92 -5.00 -6.31
C ALA A 63 -9.91 -5.44 -7.37
N ALA A 64 -10.45 -6.65 -7.22
CA ALA A 64 -11.44 -7.18 -8.16
C ALA A 64 -12.71 -6.33 -8.14
N LEU A 65 -13.14 -5.89 -6.96
CA LEU A 65 -14.30 -5.01 -6.87
C LEU A 65 -14.07 -3.69 -7.56
N ARG A 66 -12.88 -3.12 -7.42
CA ARG A 66 -12.56 -1.86 -8.08
C ARG A 66 -12.63 -1.99 -9.59
N GLU A 67 -12.09 -3.07 -10.14
CA GLU A 67 -12.14 -3.31 -11.57
C GLU A 67 -13.57 -3.52 -12.05
N ALA A 68 -14.34 -4.28 -11.30
CA ALA A 68 -15.73 -4.55 -11.64
C ALA A 68 -16.57 -3.27 -11.64
N MET A 69 -16.19 -2.29 -10.85
CA MET A 69 -16.89 -1.02 -10.77
C MET A 69 -16.40 -0.01 -11.80
N GLY A 70 -15.47 -0.41 -12.66
CA GLY A 70 -15.00 0.43 -13.74
C GLY A 70 -14.10 1.56 -13.30
N ALA A 71 -13.53 1.46 -12.15
CA ALA A 71 -12.66 2.50 -11.63
C ALA A 71 -11.24 2.34 -12.14
#